data_82c5829555950c8301ed8785f68c266a
#
_entry.id   82c5829555950c8301ed8785f68c266a
#
_cell.length_a   1.000
_cell.length_b   1.000
_cell.length_c   1.000
_cell.angle_alpha   90.00
_cell.angle_beta   90.00
_cell.angle_gamma   90.00
#
_symmetry.space_group_name_H-M   'P 1'
#
loop_
_entity.id
_entity.type
_entity.pdbx_description
1 polymer ?
#
loop_
_entity_poly.entity_id
_entity_poly.type
_entity_poly.pdbx_seq_one_letter_code
_entity_poly.pdbx_strand_id
1 'polypeptide(L)'
;MLYGGAINLAGSVKGKRTAKHAVSDWMEIEKQRGISVTSSVLQFDYAGHRVNILDTPGHQDFSEDTYRTLMAADSAVMLIDAAKGVEPQTKKLFWVCHRRKLPIFTFVNKLDRYGRNPFDLMAELEQVLGIHAYPINWPIGIDGNYKGVYDRIKKQIELFEDDNSHGSKILKSTTGSLDDPQIIEALGQELYDNLCNDIELLDLAGDEFDMTRVNNGELTPLFFGSAMTNFGVRSFLEKFLELSPQPQPLSLIHISEPT
;
A
#
# COMPACT_ATOMS: atom_id res chain seq x y z
N MET A 1 4.48 -0.40 11.91
CA MET A 1 5.15 0.01 13.17
C MET A 1 4.15 0.61 14.18
N LEU A 2 3.32 1.59 13.81
CA LEU A 2 2.31 2.15 14.73
C LEU A 2 1.33 1.08 15.22
N TYR A 3 0.74 0.32 14.32
CA TYR A 3 -0.20 -0.78 14.65
C TYR A 3 0.47 -1.95 15.37
N GLY A 4 1.76 -2.19 15.19
CA GLY A 4 2.54 -3.18 15.92
C GLY A 4 3.08 -2.70 17.27
N GLY A 5 2.75 -1.47 17.70
CA GLY A 5 3.20 -0.91 18.98
C GLY A 5 4.70 -0.59 19.06
N ALA A 6 5.44 -0.73 17.96
CA ALA A 6 6.87 -0.43 17.93
C ALA A 6 7.17 1.08 18.02
N ILE A 7 6.20 1.93 17.65
CA ILE A 7 6.23 3.38 17.86
C ILE A 7 4.86 3.86 18.36
N ASN A 8 4.87 4.91 19.18
CA ASN A 8 3.63 5.48 19.74
C ASN A 8 3.06 6.60 18.87
N LEU A 9 3.88 7.20 18.00
CA LEU A 9 3.52 8.31 17.12
C LEU A 9 4.27 8.16 15.81
N ALA A 10 3.55 8.24 14.68
CA ALA A 10 4.16 8.25 13.37
C ALA A 10 4.85 9.59 13.07
N GLY A 11 5.94 9.55 12.33
CA GLY A 11 6.65 10.72 11.82
C GLY A 11 6.47 10.87 10.30
N SER A 12 6.89 12.00 9.73
CA SER A 12 6.83 12.27 8.30
C SER A 12 8.20 12.65 7.75
N VAL A 13 8.51 12.19 6.53
CA VAL A 13 9.76 12.53 5.81
C VAL A 13 9.84 14.03 5.53
N LYS A 14 8.72 14.68 5.19
CA LYS A 14 8.63 16.14 4.89
C LYS A 14 8.19 16.98 6.08
N GLY A 15 8.59 16.62 7.29
CA GLY A 15 8.26 17.42 8.48
C GLY A 15 8.87 18.81 8.42
N LYS A 16 8.12 19.85 8.88
CA LYS A 16 8.71 21.16 9.17
C LYS A 16 9.75 21.00 10.28
N ARG A 17 10.69 21.94 10.42
CA ARG A 17 11.83 21.94 11.38
C ARG A 17 11.50 21.52 12.84
N THR A 18 10.21 21.54 13.21
CA THR A 18 9.71 21.16 14.54
C THR A 18 8.89 19.85 14.55
N ALA A 19 8.68 19.21 13.41
CA ALA A 19 7.90 17.98 13.30
C ALA A 19 8.77 16.73 13.48
N LYS A 20 8.21 15.65 14.01
CA LYS A 20 8.89 14.34 14.09
C LYS A 20 9.14 13.80 12.67
N HIS A 21 10.40 13.43 12.41
CA HIS A 21 10.77 12.73 11.18
C HIS A 21 10.39 11.24 11.24
N ALA A 22 10.36 10.58 10.07
CA ALA A 22 10.15 9.15 9.98
C ALA A 22 11.29 8.40 10.70
N VAL A 23 10.95 7.24 11.30
CA VAL A 23 11.95 6.43 12.04
C VAL A 23 13.02 5.87 11.11
N SER A 24 12.68 5.68 9.82
CA SER A 24 13.62 5.25 8.77
C SER A 24 14.68 6.30 8.43
N ASP A 25 14.39 7.58 8.60
CA ASP A 25 15.29 8.69 8.25
C ASP A 25 16.17 9.05 9.45
N TRP A 26 17.21 8.26 9.67
CA TRP A 26 18.12 8.43 10.81
C TRP A 26 19.32 9.32 10.53
N MET A 27 19.69 9.50 9.24
CA MET A 27 20.81 10.34 8.86
C MET A 27 20.43 11.82 8.86
N GLU A 28 21.35 12.69 9.27
CA GLU A 28 21.14 14.14 9.30
C GLU A 28 20.88 14.73 7.91
N ILE A 29 21.52 14.17 6.87
CA ILE A 29 21.31 14.58 5.47
C ILE A 29 19.89 14.25 4.98
N GLU A 30 19.29 13.14 5.43
CA GLU A 30 17.93 12.75 5.11
C GLU A 30 16.92 13.73 5.72
N LYS A 31 17.14 14.10 6.98
CA LYS A 31 16.32 15.08 7.69
C LYS A 31 16.39 16.47 7.07
N GLN A 32 17.58 16.90 6.62
CA GLN A 32 17.77 18.20 5.97
C GLN A 32 17.16 18.26 4.58
N ARG A 33 17.29 17.18 3.79
CA ARG A 33 16.78 17.12 2.42
C ARG A 33 15.31 16.69 2.34
N GLY A 34 14.77 16.04 3.39
CA GLY A 34 13.42 15.50 3.42
C GLY A 34 13.20 14.36 2.42
N ILE A 35 14.26 13.59 2.13
CA ILE A 35 14.27 12.40 1.28
C ILE A 35 15.15 11.33 1.91
N SER A 36 14.75 10.06 1.81
CA SER A 36 15.58 8.93 2.21
C SER A 36 16.75 8.76 1.24
N VAL A 37 17.95 8.52 1.77
CA VAL A 37 19.20 8.38 1.00
C VAL A 37 19.68 6.94 1.03
N THR A 38 19.49 6.26 2.15
CA THR A 38 19.94 4.87 2.36
C THR A 38 18.75 3.97 2.65
N SER A 39 18.90 2.67 2.30
CA SER A 39 17.92 1.66 2.69
C SER A 39 18.00 1.42 4.19
N SER A 40 16.86 1.34 4.87
CA SER A 40 16.78 1.02 6.28
C SER A 40 15.92 -0.21 6.54
N VAL A 41 16.26 -0.96 7.59
CA VAL A 41 15.51 -2.14 8.04
C VAL A 41 14.71 -1.79 9.28
N LEU A 42 13.41 -1.92 9.19
CA LEU A 42 12.49 -1.71 10.29
C LEU A 42 11.84 -3.05 10.65
N GLN A 43 11.88 -3.41 11.92
CA GLN A 43 11.33 -4.68 12.39
C GLN A 43 10.29 -4.45 13.48
N PHE A 44 9.20 -5.20 13.44
CA PHE A 44 8.19 -5.22 14.50
C PHE A 44 7.36 -6.50 14.44
N ASP A 45 6.76 -6.85 15.58
CA ASP A 45 5.85 -7.98 15.69
C ASP A 45 4.40 -7.49 15.50
N TYR A 46 3.60 -8.21 14.69
CA TYR A 46 2.19 -7.91 14.47
C TYR A 46 1.41 -9.18 14.17
N ALA A 47 0.29 -9.40 14.86
CA ALA A 47 -0.60 -10.55 14.67
C ALA A 47 0.13 -11.92 14.64
N GLY A 48 1.13 -12.09 15.52
CA GLY A 48 1.93 -13.33 15.58
C GLY A 48 3.02 -13.49 14.53
N HIS A 49 3.20 -12.49 13.65
CA HIS A 49 4.24 -12.46 12.63
C HIS A 49 5.33 -11.46 12.99
N ARG A 50 6.58 -11.79 12.64
CA ARG A 50 7.69 -10.84 12.66
C ARG A 50 7.83 -10.21 11.28
N VAL A 51 7.51 -8.92 11.21
CA VAL A 51 7.53 -8.14 9.96
C VAL A 51 8.84 -7.39 9.85
N ASN A 52 9.56 -7.59 8.75
CA ASN A 52 10.76 -6.84 8.40
C ASN A 52 10.44 -5.97 7.19
N ILE A 53 10.47 -4.65 7.36
CA ILE A 53 10.30 -3.70 6.27
C ILE A 53 11.68 -3.23 5.84
N LEU A 54 12.00 -3.46 4.57
CA LEU A 54 13.16 -2.91 3.91
C LEU A 54 12.71 -1.61 3.23
N ASP A 55 12.89 -0.48 3.94
CA ASP A 55 12.51 0.84 3.42
C ASP A 55 13.58 1.32 2.45
N THR A 56 13.19 1.59 1.21
CA THR A 56 14.10 1.91 0.11
C THR A 56 13.95 3.37 -0.32
N PRO A 57 15.07 4.05 -0.65
CA PRO A 57 15.00 5.41 -1.19
C PRO A 57 14.24 5.44 -2.51
N GLY A 58 13.25 6.36 -2.62
CA GLY A 58 12.44 6.52 -3.83
C GLY A 58 13.10 7.39 -4.92
N HIS A 59 14.24 8.02 -4.63
CA HIS A 59 14.90 8.92 -5.57
C HIS A 59 15.78 8.17 -6.56
N GLN A 60 15.84 8.65 -7.81
CA GLN A 60 16.58 7.97 -8.90
C GLN A 60 18.08 7.79 -8.62
N ASP A 61 18.68 8.72 -7.88
CA ASP A 61 20.11 8.71 -7.57
C ASP A 61 20.55 7.55 -6.67
N PHE A 62 19.59 6.90 -5.99
CA PHE A 62 19.84 5.81 -5.03
C PHE A 62 19.31 4.45 -5.51
N SER A 63 19.12 4.29 -6.82
CA SER A 63 18.53 3.08 -7.40
C SER A 63 19.33 1.80 -7.12
N GLU A 64 20.65 1.89 -7.01
CA GLU A 64 21.53 0.72 -6.78
C GLU A 64 21.25 0.09 -5.42
N ASP A 65 21.12 0.88 -4.36
CA ASP A 65 20.77 0.39 -3.02
C ASP A 65 19.41 -0.28 -3.01
N THR A 66 18.43 0.31 -3.72
CA THR A 66 17.11 -0.28 -3.89
C THR A 66 17.19 -1.64 -4.60
N TYR A 67 17.98 -1.77 -5.65
CA TYR A 67 18.14 -3.06 -6.35
C TYR A 67 18.74 -4.12 -5.46
N ARG A 68 19.77 -3.79 -4.67
CA ARG A 68 20.38 -4.72 -3.70
C ARG A 68 19.39 -5.13 -2.62
N THR A 69 18.62 -4.18 -2.10
CA THR A 69 17.60 -4.42 -1.07
C THR A 69 16.50 -5.35 -1.57
N LEU A 70 16.02 -5.16 -2.80
CA LEU A 70 15.04 -6.04 -3.43
C LEU A 70 15.56 -7.49 -3.59
N MET A 71 16.89 -7.71 -3.59
CA MET A 71 17.46 -9.06 -3.63
C MET A 71 17.16 -9.87 -2.36
N ALA A 72 16.95 -9.23 -1.23
CA ALA A 72 16.69 -9.86 0.05
C ALA A 72 15.19 -9.91 0.42
N ALA A 73 14.30 -9.36 -0.42
CA ALA A 73 12.89 -9.30 -0.12
C ALA A 73 12.13 -10.54 -0.62
N ASP A 74 11.12 -10.97 0.14
CA ASP A 74 10.19 -12.07 -0.23
C ASP A 74 8.99 -11.55 -1.02
N SER A 75 8.65 -10.28 -0.86
CA SER A 75 7.61 -9.56 -1.61
C SER A 75 7.91 -8.06 -1.65
N ALA A 76 7.27 -7.35 -2.56
CA ALA A 76 7.42 -5.90 -2.68
C ALA A 76 6.08 -5.18 -2.49
N VAL A 77 6.12 -4.03 -1.82
CA VAL A 77 5.00 -3.10 -1.77
C VAL A 77 5.31 -1.94 -2.71
N MET A 78 4.53 -1.83 -3.77
CA MET A 78 4.64 -0.74 -4.74
C MET A 78 3.69 0.39 -4.34
N LEU A 79 4.24 1.58 -4.09
CA LEU A 79 3.46 2.76 -3.72
C LEU A 79 3.19 3.61 -4.96
N ILE A 80 1.91 3.91 -5.19
CA ILE A 80 1.45 4.79 -6.27
C ILE A 80 0.84 6.06 -5.65
N ASP A 81 1.21 7.22 -6.15
CA ASP A 81 0.58 8.49 -5.76
C ASP A 81 -0.75 8.64 -6.51
N ALA A 82 -1.86 8.80 -5.79
CA ALA A 82 -3.20 8.89 -6.39
C ALA A 82 -3.35 10.02 -7.42
N ALA A 83 -2.58 11.10 -7.29
CA ALA A 83 -2.61 12.23 -8.22
C ALA A 83 -1.69 12.02 -9.43
N LYS A 84 -0.55 11.35 -9.24
CA LYS A 84 0.50 11.23 -10.26
C LYS A 84 0.42 9.94 -11.07
N GLY A 85 -0.13 8.85 -10.50
CA GLY A 85 -0.15 7.54 -11.13
C GLY A 85 1.24 6.89 -11.17
N VAL A 86 1.53 6.17 -12.25
CA VAL A 86 2.77 5.39 -12.42
C VAL A 86 3.92 6.30 -12.85
N GLU A 87 4.82 6.62 -11.92
CA GLU A 87 6.01 7.44 -12.18
C GLU A 87 7.14 6.61 -12.85
N PRO A 88 8.05 7.24 -13.63
CA PRO A 88 9.11 6.53 -14.35
C PRO A 88 10.01 5.65 -13.44
N GLN A 89 10.28 6.08 -12.21
CA GLN A 89 11.06 5.29 -11.27
C GLN A 89 10.30 4.05 -10.80
N THR A 90 9.01 4.17 -10.54
CA THR A 90 8.13 3.04 -10.21
C THR A 90 8.18 1.98 -11.30
N LYS A 91 8.10 2.40 -12.57
CA LYS A 91 8.18 1.48 -13.72
C LYS A 91 9.52 0.72 -13.76
N LYS A 92 10.64 1.39 -13.50
CA LYS A 92 11.96 0.73 -13.47
C LYS A 92 12.05 -0.32 -12.37
N LEU A 93 11.61 0.03 -11.15
CA LEU A 93 11.64 -0.88 -10.01
C LEU A 93 10.66 -2.04 -10.16
N PHE A 94 9.49 -1.79 -10.75
CA PHE A 94 8.54 -2.84 -11.09
C PHE A 94 9.18 -3.92 -11.95
N TRP A 95 9.89 -3.54 -13.03
CA TRP A 95 10.53 -4.51 -13.91
C TRP A 95 11.62 -5.33 -13.22
N VAL A 96 12.30 -4.78 -12.23
CA VAL A 96 13.26 -5.52 -11.41
C VAL A 96 12.55 -6.59 -10.57
N CYS A 97 11.46 -6.25 -9.91
CA CYS A 97 10.64 -7.19 -9.15
C CYS A 97 10.02 -8.27 -10.06
N HIS A 98 9.43 -7.85 -11.18
CA HIS A 98 8.76 -8.74 -12.12
C HIS A 98 9.70 -9.80 -12.73
N ARG A 99 10.93 -9.40 -13.15
CA ARG A 99 11.93 -10.34 -13.66
C ARG A 99 12.33 -11.40 -12.64
N ARG A 100 12.25 -11.09 -11.37
CA ARG A 100 12.54 -12.00 -10.26
C ARG A 100 11.34 -12.80 -9.80
N LYS A 101 10.19 -12.59 -10.41
CA LYS A 101 8.90 -13.18 -9.98
C LYS A 101 8.60 -12.88 -8.51
N LEU A 102 8.99 -11.69 -8.06
CA LEU A 102 8.70 -11.23 -6.71
C LEU A 102 7.23 -10.81 -6.65
N PRO A 103 6.41 -11.36 -5.75
CA PRO A 103 5.03 -10.91 -5.57
C PRO A 103 4.97 -9.42 -5.26
N ILE A 104 4.11 -8.69 -5.97
CA ILE A 104 3.97 -7.24 -5.86
C ILE A 104 2.57 -6.92 -5.33
N PHE A 105 2.52 -6.18 -4.23
CA PHE A 105 1.31 -5.62 -3.64
C PHE A 105 1.29 -4.12 -3.94
N THR A 106 0.26 -3.64 -4.58
CA THR A 106 0.17 -2.22 -4.95
C THR A 106 -0.69 -1.45 -3.95
N PHE A 107 -0.18 -0.33 -3.45
CA PHE A 107 -0.91 0.57 -2.57
C PHE A 107 -0.99 1.97 -3.19
N VAL A 108 -2.20 2.39 -3.56
CA VAL A 108 -2.49 3.74 -4.03
C VAL A 108 -2.64 4.64 -2.81
N ASN A 109 -1.67 5.53 -2.65
CA ASN A 109 -1.51 6.38 -1.48
C ASN A 109 -1.97 7.82 -1.75
N LYS A 110 -2.22 8.56 -0.69
CA LYS A 110 -2.58 9.99 -0.69
C LYS A 110 -4.01 10.28 -1.15
N LEU A 111 -4.94 9.38 -0.91
CA LEU A 111 -6.37 9.61 -1.16
C LEU A 111 -6.99 10.68 -0.24
N ASP A 112 -6.25 11.15 0.78
CA ASP A 112 -6.60 12.33 1.60
C ASP A 112 -6.58 13.66 0.82
N ARG A 113 -6.17 13.63 -0.45
CA ARG A 113 -6.03 14.79 -1.34
C ARG A 113 -6.76 14.56 -2.64
N TYR A 114 -6.78 15.61 -3.49
CA TYR A 114 -7.21 15.47 -4.87
C TYR A 114 -6.38 14.40 -5.59
N GLY A 115 -7.06 13.45 -6.20
CA GLY A 115 -6.49 12.34 -6.92
C GLY A 115 -7.22 12.08 -8.22
N ARG A 116 -6.69 11.13 -8.99
CA ARG A 116 -7.35 10.63 -10.21
C ARG A 116 -8.41 9.60 -9.84
N ASN A 117 -9.33 9.36 -10.75
CA ASN A 117 -10.34 8.32 -10.59
C ASN A 117 -9.67 6.95 -10.35
N PRO A 118 -10.13 6.15 -9.38
CA PRO A 118 -9.57 4.82 -9.09
C PRO A 118 -9.55 3.86 -10.29
N PHE A 119 -10.57 3.87 -11.15
CA PHE A 119 -10.60 3.09 -12.37
C PHE A 119 -9.52 3.51 -13.37
N ASP A 120 -9.27 4.82 -13.53
CA ASP A 120 -8.20 5.33 -14.39
C ASP A 120 -6.82 4.91 -13.89
N LEU A 121 -6.62 4.89 -12.58
CA LEU A 121 -5.36 4.43 -11.97
C LEU A 121 -5.16 2.93 -12.18
N MET A 122 -6.21 2.12 -12.07
CA MET A 122 -6.15 0.69 -12.39
C MET A 122 -5.80 0.47 -13.87
N ALA A 123 -6.50 1.13 -14.78
CA ALA A 123 -6.24 1.03 -16.20
C ALA A 123 -4.80 1.44 -16.56
N GLU A 124 -4.28 2.50 -15.94
CA GLU A 124 -2.90 2.92 -16.14
C GLU A 124 -1.89 1.88 -15.64
N LEU A 125 -2.11 1.29 -14.45
CA LEU A 125 -1.27 0.21 -13.92
C LEU A 125 -1.18 -0.94 -14.92
N GLU A 126 -2.31 -1.40 -15.44
CA GLU A 126 -2.37 -2.49 -16.40
C GLU A 126 -1.71 -2.14 -17.74
N GLN A 127 -1.98 -0.96 -18.28
CA GLN A 127 -1.44 -0.52 -19.55
C GLN A 127 0.07 -0.25 -19.51
N VAL A 128 0.55 0.37 -18.43
CA VAL A 128 1.95 0.82 -18.32
C VAL A 128 2.87 -0.28 -17.82
N LEU A 129 2.39 -1.14 -16.92
CA LEU A 129 3.18 -2.18 -16.29
C LEU A 129 2.93 -3.58 -16.90
N GLY A 130 1.78 -3.79 -17.53
CA GLY A 130 1.41 -5.08 -18.08
C GLY A 130 1.06 -6.12 -17.03
N ILE A 131 0.64 -5.70 -15.83
CA ILE A 131 0.21 -6.55 -14.73
C ILE A 131 -1.28 -6.32 -14.46
N HIS A 132 -2.03 -7.38 -14.26
CA HIS A 132 -3.43 -7.26 -13.87
C HIS A 132 -3.57 -6.74 -12.45
N ALA A 133 -4.59 -5.91 -12.18
CA ALA A 133 -4.83 -5.33 -10.89
C ALA A 133 -6.16 -5.83 -10.30
N TYR A 134 -6.10 -6.43 -9.09
CA TYR A 134 -7.30 -6.82 -8.35
C TYR A 134 -7.46 -5.93 -7.12
N PRO A 135 -8.46 -5.03 -7.08
CA PRO A 135 -8.70 -4.20 -5.90
C PRO A 135 -9.25 -5.06 -4.75
N ILE A 136 -8.45 -5.16 -3.67
CA ILE A 136 -8.86 -5.83 -2.43
C ILE A 136 -9.83 -4.94 -1.66
N ASN A 137 -9.56 -3.64 -1.62
CA ASN A 137 -10.47 -2.65 -1.10
C ASN A 137 -10.81 -1.60 -2.16
N TRP A 138 -11.95 -0.94 -2.03
CA TRP A 138 -12.40 0.13 -2.90
C TRP A 138 -12.64 1.41 -2.10
N PRO A 139 -12.17 2.58 -2.54
CA PRO A 139 -12.34 3.82 -1.80
C PRO A 139 -13.77 4.34 -1.86
N ILE A 140 -14.25 4.89 -0.76
CA ILE A 140 -15.56 5.53 -0.64
C ILE A 140 -15.37 7.04 -0.50
N GLY A 141 -15.83 7.78 -1.49
CA GLY A 141 -15.54 9.20 -1.64
C GLY A 141 -14.21 9.46 -2.35
N ILE A 142 -14.13 10.61 -3.02
CA ILE A 142 -12.99 11.06 -3.83
C ILE A 142 -12.69 12.53 -3.51
N ASP A 143 -11.56 13.02 -4.02
CA ASP A 143 -11.22 14.45 -4.03
C ASP A 143 -11.22 15.13 -2.65
N GLY A 144 -10.59 14.48 -1.68
CA GLY A 144 -10.47 14.99 -0.32
C GLY A 144 -11.69 14.72 0.55
N ASN A 145 -12.77 14.13 0.01
CA ASN A 145 -13.94 13.67 0.76
C ASN A 145 -13.93 12.16 1.00
N TYR A 146 -12.78 11.62 1.32
CA TYR A 146 -12.56 10.20 1.55
C TYR A 146 -13.15 9.77 2.88
N LYS A 147 -14.19 8.92 2.86
CA LYS A 147 -14.94 8.50 4.05
C LYS A 147 -14.55 7.13 4.57
N GLY A 148 -14.07 6.25 3.70
CA GLY A 148 -13.77 4.89 4.09
C GLY A 148 -13.34 4.01 2.93
N VAL A 149 -13.34 2.71 3.18
CA VAL A 149 -13.08 1.68 2.17
C VAL A 149 -14.13 0.58 2.24
N TYR A 150 -14.40 -0.02 1.10
CA TYR A 150 -15.13 -1.28 0.99
C TYR A 150 -14.14 -2.43 0.78
N ASP A 151 -14.07 -3.37 1.71
CA ASP A 151 -13.29 -4.61 1.59
C ASP A 151 -14.09 -5.60 0.71
N ARG A 152 -13.61 -5.87 -0.51
CA ARG A 152 -14.29 -6.73 -1.48
C ARG A 152 -14.25 -8.21 -1.08
N ILE A 153 -13.25 -8.63 -0.32
CA ILE A 153 -13.14 -10.03 0.13
C ILE A 153 -14.08 -10.29 1.30
N LYS A 154 -14.06 -9.40 2.30
CA LYS A 154 -14.94 -9.52 3.48
C LYS A 154 -16.37 -9.05 3.20
N LYS A 155 -16.59 -8.30 2.11
CA LYS A 155 -17.85 -7.62 1.77
C LYS A 155 -18.32 -6.71 2.89
N GLN A 156 -17.39 -5.92 3.43
CA GLN A 156 -17.61 -5.00 4.55
C GLN A 156 -17.12 -3.60 4.22
N ILE A 157 -17.84 -2.62 4.73
CA ILE A 157 -17.45 -1.21 4.69
C ILE A 157 -16.71 -0.89 5.99
N GLU A 158 -15.58 -0.20 5.89
CA GLU A 158 -14.85 0.41 7.00
C GLU A 158 -14.90 1.92 6.83
N LEU A 159 -15.69 2.61 7.68
CA LEU A 159 -15.78 4.07 7.72
C LEU A 159 -14.78 4.62 8.73
N PHE A 160 -14.05 5.65 8.36
CA PHE A 160 -13.08 6.32 9.19
C PHE A 160 -13.68 7.55 9.86
N GLU A 161 -13.46 7.70 11.16
CA GLU A 161 -13.81 8.93 11.87
C GLU A 161 -12.86 10.05 11.47
N ASP A 162 -13.38 11.26 11.30
CA ASP A 162 -12.58 12.46 11.06
C ASP A 162 -11.68 12.70 12.27
N ASP A 163 -10.38 12.46 12.14
CA ASP A 163 -9.40 12.69 13.17
C ASP A 163 -8.39 13.77 12.74
N ASN A 164 -8.34 14.86 13.50
CA ASN A 164 -7.38 15.95 13.31
C ASN A 164 -5.93 15.55 13.69
N SER A 165 -5.68 14.27 14.05
CA SER A 165 -4.36 13.79 14.47
C SER A 165 -3.36 13.62 13.33
N HIS A 166 -3.79 13.81 12.07
CA HIS A 166 -2.99 13.62 10.86
C HIS A 166 -2.21 12.29 10.85
N GLY A 167 -2.88 11.20 11.19
CA GLY A 167 -2.29 9.85 11.16
C GLY A 167 -1.26 9.56 12.25
N SER A 168 -1.09 10.44 13.21
CA SER A 168 -0.15 10.22 14.31
C SER A 168 -0.62 9.18 15.32
N LYS A 169 -1.91 8.80 15.27
CA LYS A 169 -2.54 7.81 16.14
C LYS A 169 -3.29 6.75 15.33
N ILE A 170 -3.65 5.67 15.98
CA ILE A 170 -4.54 4.64 15.41
C ILE A 170 -5.93 5.24 15.27
N LEU A 171 -6.47 5.21 14.05
CA LEU A 171 -7.83 5.68 13.78
C LEU A 171 -8.86 4.72 14.34
N LYS A 172 -9.96 5.29 14.80
CA LYS A 172 -11.19 4.55 15.04
C LYS A 172 -11.93 4.38 13.73
N SER A 173 -12.45 3.20 13.49
CA SER A 173 -13.27 2.89 12.34
C SER A 173 -14.54 2.16 12.78
N THR A 174 -15.62 2.41 12.06
CA THR A 174 -16.87 1.66 12.19
C THR A 174 -16.96 0.71 11.00
N THR A 175 -17.19 -0.56 11.27
CA THR A 175 -17.35 -1.59 10.24
C THR A 175 -18.77 -2.10 10.19
N GLY A 176 -19.28 -2.30 8.98
CA GLY A 176 -20.62 -2.87 8.76
C GLY A 176 -20.76 -3.45 7.36
N SER A 177 -21.86 -4.15 7.11
CA SER A 177 -22.19 -4.67 5.78
C SER A 177 -22.77 -3.56 4.88
N LEU A 178 -22.84 -3.82 3.56
CA LEU A 178 -23.49 -2.92 2.60
C LEU A 178 -24.96 -2.65 2.95
N ASP A 179 -25.65 -3.63 3.52
CA ASP A 179 -27.09 -3.55 3.85
C ASP A 179 -27.36 -2.94 5.25
N ASP A 180 -26.31 -2.52 5.97
CA ASP A 180 -26.46 -1.98 7.32
C ASP A 180 -27.05 -0.54 7.25
N PRO A 181 -28.26 -0.31 7.82
CA PRO A 181 -28.88 1.01 7.77
C PRO A 181 -28.04 2.13 8.41
N GLN A 182 -27.23 1.80 9.43
CA GLN A 182 -26.37 2.79 10.08
C GLN A 182 -25.21 3.23 9.16
N ILE A 183 -24.68 2.29 8.37
CA ILE A 183 -23.64 2.59 7.38
C ILE A 183 -24.23 3.43 6.24
N ILE A 184 -25.42 3.08 5.74
CA ILE A 184 -26.10 3.83 4.67
C ILE A 184 -26.40 5.26 5.12
N GLU A 185 -26.91 5.43 6.35
CA GLU A 185 -27.18 6.76 6.93
C GLU A 185 -25.89 7.58 7.09
N ALA A 186 -24.79 6.95 7.55
CA ALA A 186 -23.50 7.61 7.74
C ALA A 186 -22.84 8.03 6.42
N LEU A 187 -23.00 7.25 5.34
CA LEU A 187 -22.49 7.57 4.00
C LEU A 187 -23.35 8.63 3.30
N GLY A 188 -24.67 8.57 3.48
CA GLY A 188 -25.64 9.27 2.65
C GLY A 188 -25.88 8.55 1.32
N GLN A 189 -27.08 8.79 0.76
CA GLN A 189 -27.58 8.05 -0.41
C GLN A 189 -26.66 8.15 -1.64
N GLU A 190 -26.14 9.33 -1.93
CA GLU A 190 -25.30 9.56 -3.10
C GLU A 190 -24.01 8.74 -3.09
N LEU A 191 -23.26 8.74 -1.98
CA LEU A 191 -22.03 7.96 -1.87
C LEU A 191 -22.29 6.46 -1.84
N TYR A 192 -23.41 6.05 -1.25
CA TYR A 192 -23.82 4.65 -1.23
C TYR A 192 -24.18 4.15 -2.64
N ASP A 193 -24.96 4.91 -3.42
CA ASP A 193 -25.34 4.55 -4.78
C ASP A 193 -24.10 4.49 -5.70
N ASN A 194 -23.18 5.44 -5.56
CA ASN A 194 -21.91 5.42 -6.29
C ASN A 194 -21.08 4.19 -5.95
N LEU A 195 -20.98 3.84 -4.67
CA LEU A 195 -20.26 2.65 -4.23
C LEU A 195 -20.87 1.37 -4.81
N CYS A 196 -22.20 1.24 -4.78
CA CYS A 196 -22.89 0.08 -5.35
C CYS A 196 -22.64 -0.06 -6.85
N ASN A 197 -22.70 1.04 -7.60
CA ASN A 197 -22.39 1.05 -9.03
C ASN A 197 -20.94 0.66 -9.31
N ASP A 198 -19.99 1.18 -8.53
CA ASP A 198 -18.59 0.85 -8.67
C ASP A 198 -18.31 -0.63 -8.40
N ILE A 199 -18.94 -1.20 -7.35
CA ILE A 199 -18.82 -2.62 -7.02
C ILE A 199 -19.37 -3.48 -8.15
N GLU A 200 -20.55 -3.14 -8.70
CA GLU A 200 -21.15 -3.84 -9.83
C GLU A 200 -20.22 -3.84 -11.05
N LEU A 201 -19.64 -2.70 -11.38
CA LEU A 201 -18.66 -2.58 -12.47
C LEU A 201 -17.43 -3.44 -12.24
N LEU A 202 -16.89 -3.45 -11.01
CA LEU A 202 -15.73 -4.26 -10.65
C LEU A 202 -16.02 -5.76 -10.69
N ASP A 203 -17.23 -6.18 -10.36
CA ASP A 203 -17.62 -7.58 -10.38
C ASP A 203 -17.96 -8.08 -11.79
N LEU A 204 -18.42 -7.18 -12.68
CA LEU A 204 -18.72 -7.51 -14.07
C LEU A 204 -17.49 -7.50 -14.98
N ALA A 205 -16.58 -6.55 -14.79
CA ALA A 205 -15.46 -6.30 -15.68
C ALA A 205 -14.09 -6.67 -15.09
N GLY A 206 -14.04 -6.95 -13.78
CA GLY A 206 -12.79 -7.23 -13.08
C GLY A 206 -12.31 -8.67 -13.24
N ASP A 207 -11.00 -8.85 -13.04
CA ASP A 207 -10.38 -10.17 -12.92
C ASP A 207 -10.86 -10.92 -11.65
N GLU A 208 -10.77 -12.24 -11.65
CA GLU A 208 -10.90 -13.03 -10.44
C GLU A 208 -9.60 -12.99 -9.62
N PHE A 209 -9.74 -12.99 -8.30
CA PHE A 209 -8.59 -13.05 -7.41
C PHE A 209 -7.97 -14.45 -7.40
N ASP A 210 -6.70 -14.55 -7.81
CA ASP A 210 -5.94 -15.80 -7.84
C ASP A 210 -4.54 -15.62 -7.25
N MET A 211 -4.28 -16.27 -6.12
CA MET A 211 -2.97 -16.25 -5.46
C MET A 211 -1.84 -16.85 -6.31
N THR A 212 -2.15 -17.79 -7.19
CA THR A 212 -1.15 -18.35 -8.11
C THR A 212 -0.65 -17.28 -9.07
N ARG A 213 -1.55 -16.46 -9.60
CA ARG A 213 -1.20 -15.33 -10.46
C ARG A 213 -0.42 -14.24 -9.70
N VAL A 214 -0.76 -14.01 -8.43
CA VAL A 214 0.00 -13.08 -7.56
C VAL A 214 1.43 -13.57 -7.37
N ASN A 215 1.61 -14.84 -7.02
CA ASN A 215 2.93 -15.43 -6.79
C ASN A 215 3.78 -15.50 -8.08
N ASN A 216 3.14 -15.58 -9.24
CA ASN A 216 3.81 -15.54 -10.54
C ASN A 216 4.14 -14.12 -11.01
N GLY A 217 3.66 -13.08 -10.31
CA GLY A 217 3.81 -11.69 -10.73
C GLY A 217 2.91 -11.26 -11.89
N GLU A 218 1.81 -11.97 -12.13
CA GLU A 218 0.83 -11.70 -13.20
C GLU A 218 -0.34 -10.85 -12.72
N LEU A 219 -0.62 -10.87 -11.42
CA LEU A 219 -1.68 -10.13 -10.74
C LEU A 219 -1.11 -9.40 -9.53
N THR A 220 -1.52 -8.15 -9.34
CA THR A 220 -1.21 -7.40 -8.12
C THR A 220 -2.46 -7.16 -7.29
N PRO A 221 -2.47 -7.58 -6.00
CA PRO A 221 -3.47 -7.12 -5.05
C PRO A 221 -3.33 -5.60 -4.91
N LEU A 222 -4.42 -4.88 -5.19
CA LEU A 222 -4.45 -3.41 -5.19
C LEU A 222 -5.21 -2.90 -3.97
N PHE A 223 -4.61 -1.93 -3.29
CA PHE A 223 -5.18 -1.29 -2.11
C PHE A 223 -5.21 0.21 -2.29
N PHE A 224 -6.25 0.83 -1.75
CA PHE A 224 -6.45 2.27 -1.74
C PHE A 224 -6.41 2.79 -0.30
N GLY A 225 -5.73 3.92 -0.08
CA GLY A 225 -5.63 4.50 1.26
C GLY A 225 -4.81 5.77 1.34
N SER A 226 -4.52 6.17 2.58
CA SER A 226 -3.63 7.29 2.88
C SER A 226 -2.75 6.97 4.07
N ALA A 227 -1.45 6.95 3.86
CA ALA A 227 -0.48 6.78 4.94
C ALA A 227 -0.43 8.02 5.86
N MET A 228 -0.80 9.20 5.35
CA MET A 228 -0.83 10.45 6.13
C MET A 228 -1.92 10.41 7.21
N THR A 229 -3.07 9.87 6.88
CA THR A 229 -4.25 9.79 7.77
C THR A 229 -4.41 8.40 8.39
N ASN A 230 -3.59 7.41 8.01
CA ASN A 230 -3.72 5.98 8.33
C ASN A 230 -4.99 5.30 7.75
N PHE A 231 -5.67 5.91 6.78
CA PHE A 231 -6.83 5.33 6.12
C PHE A 231 -6.42 4.11 5.30
N GLY A 232 -7.10 2.97 5.50
CA GLY A 232 -6.84 1.72 4.79
C GLY A 232 -5.50 1.04 5.11
N VAL A 233 -4.65 1.63 5.96
CA VAL A 233 -3.32 1.07 6.26
C VAL A 233 -3.42 -0.18 7.12
N ARG A 234 -4.39 -0.23 8.05
CA ARG A 234 -4.59 -1.40 8.91
C ARG A 234 -5.07 -2.59 8.08
N SER A 235 -6.12 -2.40 7.30
CA SER A 235 -6.68 -3.45 6.43
C SER A 235 -5.65 -3.93 5.40
N PHE A 236 -4.84 -3.01 4.86
CA PHE A 236 -3.69 -3.37 4.02
C PHE A 236 -2.70 -4.28 4.77
N LEU A 237 -2.26 -3.91 5.97
CA LEU A 237 -1.28 -4.69 6.71
C LEU A 237 -1.81 -6.10 7.06
N GLU A 238 -3.06 -6.20 7.49
CA GLU A 238 -3.70 -7.49 7.78
C GLU A 238 -3.75 -8.39 6.54
N LYS A 239 -4.20 -7.84 5.41
CA LYS A 239 -4.27 -8.58 4.14
C LYS A 239 -2.91 -8.88 3.55
N PHE A 240 -1.95 -7.98 3.68
CA PHE A 240 -0.58 -8.22 3.27
C PHE A 240 0.03 -9.42 4.00
N LEU A 241 -0.16 -9.54 5.31
CA LEU A 241 0.32 -10.69 6.09
C LEU A 241 -0.37 -12.00 5.73
N GLU A 242 -1.67 -11.93 5.40
CA GLU A 242 -2.45 -13.09 4.97
C GLU A 242 -2.00 -13.60 3.58
N LEU A 243 -1.72 -12.68 2.66
CA LEU A 243 -1.49 -12.96 1.25
C LEU A 243 0.01 -13.05 0.88
N SER A 244 0.91 -12.48 1.69
CA SER A 244 2.34 -12.52 1.37
C SER A 244 2.91 -13.92 1.54
N PRO A 245 3.82 -14.36 0.66
CA PRO A 245 4.49 -15.64 0.81
C PRO A 245 5.34 -15.67 2.07
N GLN A 246 5.49 -16.86 2.63
CA GLN A 246 6.48 -17.07 3.69
C GLN A 246 7.90 -17.00 3.12
N PRO A 247 8.89 -16.57 3.94
CA PRO A 247 10.28 -16.54 3.51
C PRO A 247 10.71 -17.88 2.95
N GLN A 248 11.27 -17.87 1.74
CA GLN A 248 11.78 -19.07 1.10
C GLN A 248 13.28 -19.24 1.42
N PRO A 249 13.75 -20.46 1.71
CA PRO A 249 15.16 -20.68 1.93
C PRO A 249 15.93 -20.36 0.64
N LEU A 250 16.89 -19.45 0.73
CA LEU A 250 17.84 -19.23 -0.36
C LEU A 250 18.76 -20.45 -0.45
N SER A 251 18.73 -21.14 -1.59
CA SER A 251 19.65 -22.26 -1.83
C SER A 251 21.07 -21.75 -1.95
N LEU A 252 21.95 -22.16 -1.03
CA LEU A 252 23.39 -21.90 -1.09
C LEU A 252 24.11 -22.76 -2.14
N ILE A 253 23.41 -23.68 -2.82
CA ILE A 253 24.01 -24.66 -3.76
C ILE A 253 24.62 -23.96 -4.99
N HIS A 254 24.13 -22.77 -5.37
CA HIS A 254 24.71 -22.02 -6.48
C HIS A 254 25.94 -21.17 -6.14
N ILE A 255 26.40 -21.17 -4.88
CA ILE A 255 27.61 -20.42 -4.46
C ILE A 255 28.87 -21.29 -4.51
N SER A 256 28.74 -22.60 -4.70
CA SER A 256 29.85 -23.57 -4.54
C SER A 256 30.27 -24.33 -5.81
N GLU A 257 29.85 -23.93 -7.01
CA GLU A 257 30.47 -24.47 -8.22
C GLU A 257 31.68 -23.60 -8.61
N PRO A 258 32.90 -24.07 -8.38
CA PRO A 258 34.09 -23.44 -8.97
C PRO A 258 34.09 -23.72 -10.46
N THR A 259 34.11 -22.66 -11.25
CA THR A 259 34.46 -22.72 -12.67
C THR A 259 35.87 -23.23 -12.88
#